data_30f3effcc2713c4db1c45ce237a3a6e9
#
_entry.id   30f3effcc2713c4db1c45ce237a3a6e9
#
_cell.length_a   1.000
_cell.length_b   1.000
_cell.length_c   1.000
_cell.angle_alpha   90.00
_cell.angle_beta   90.00
_cell.angle_gamma   90.00
#
_symmetry.space_group_name_H-M   'P 1'
#
loop_
_entity.id
_entity.type
_entity.pdbx_description
1 polymer ?
#
loop_
_entity_poly.entity_id
_entity_poly.type
_entity_poly.pdbx_seq_one_letter_code
_entity_poly.pdbx_strand_id
1 'polypeptide(L)'
;MPLLVTSASGANGDGFGALLSFELDGTLRGTFIDDDRIVDPRGLAVDPRENLLFLNSGADRVLAISSQGRIVRDTGRIEGLNPGGGIFGPDGRYFVGLRSERTIGALPTSFDAALEHVLPPRVVPFPRGFAFGQDGRLFLASGIGPDGQGDNTILAFTPAASIEPSRLVADPELSPLDLAIAPNGNIVVSSERPFGAVDAVMSVREYDAMDGHLVRVFSPNGRAEFCKPRGLRFGPGGLLCCVAHNEVVGFDFESGECLGAIARLPRLNGQALVFFP
;
A
#
# COMPACT_ATOMS: atom_id res chain seq x y z
N MET A 1 15.43 -9.79 9.30
CA MET A 1 14.41 -8.74 9.10
C MET A 1 13.08 -9.44 8.85
N PRO A 2 12.13 -9.39 9.78
CA PRO A 2 10.84 -10.05 9.60
C PRO A 2 9.97 -9.35 8.55
N LEU A 3 9.07 -10.11 7.96
CA LEU A 3 8.00 -9.61 7.12
C LEU A 3 6.77 -9.36 8.00
N LEU A 4 6.32 -8.13 8.07
CA LEU A 4 5.07 -7.77 8.74
C LEU A 4 3.95 -7.65 7.71
N VAL A 5 2.81 -8.26 8.00
CA VAL A 5 1.62 -8.23 7.14
C VAL A 5 0.41 -7.83 7.98
N THR A 6 -0.37 -6.89 7.47
CA THR A 6 -1.65 -6.55 8.11
C THR A 6 -2.66 -7.66 7.90
N SER A 7 -3.48 -7.92 8.92
CA SER A 7 -4.64 -8.80 8.84
C SER A 7 -5.90 -8.02 9.19
N ALA A 8 -6.84 -7.92 8.27
CA ALA A 8 -8.12 -7.28 8.54
C ALA A 8 -9.08 -8.18 9.33
N SER A 9 -8.79 -9.48 9.41
CA SER A 9 -9.58 -10.45 10.17
C SER A 9 -9.06 -10.70 11.58
N GLY A 10 -7.94 -10.05 11.97
CA GLY A 10 -7.25 -10.32 13.23
C GLY A 10 -6.41 -11.59 13.23
N ALA A 11 -5.67 -11.81 14.30
CA ALA A 11 -4.82 -13.00 14.47
C ALA A 11 -5.63 -14.28 14.59
N ASN A 12 -6.82 -14.19 15.14
CA ASN A 12 -7.70 -15.33 15.44
C ASN A 12 -8.95 -15.37 14.53
N GLY A 13 -9.08 -14.44 13.60
CA GLY A 13 -10.27 -14.32 12.75
C GLY A 13 -11.50 -13.74 13.49
N ASP A 14 -11.27 -13.01 14.57
CA ASP A 14 -12.27 -12.38 15.43
C ASP A 14 -12.84 -11.06 14.87
N GLY A 15 -12.29 -10.59 13.76
CA GLY A 15 -12.73 -9.38 13.06
C GLY A 15 -12.03 -8.09 13.51
N PHE A 16 -11.14 -8.15 14.48
CA PHE A 16 -10.27 -7.04 14.84
C PHE A 16 -8.98 -7.10 14.01
N GLY A 17 -8.50 -5.94 13.56
CA GLY A 17 -7.27 -5.87 12.78
C GLY A 17 -6.03 -6.17 13.62
N ALA A 18 -5.03 -6.80 12.99
CA ALA A 18 -3.75 -7.08 13.63
C ALA A 18 -2.59 -6.93 12.64
N LEU A 19 -1.36 -6.88 13.16
CA LEU A 19 -0.15 -7.13 12.39
C LEU A 19 0.41 -8.50 12.77
N LEU A 20 0.69 -9.29 11.75
CA LEU A 20 1.31 -10.60 11.88
C LEU A 20 2.75 -10.53 11.40
N SER A 21 3.63 -11.26 12.07
CA SER A 21 5.05 -11.35 11.75
C SER A 21 5.39 -12.71 11.17
N PHE A 22 6.11 -12.72 10.05
CA PHE A 22 6.59 -13.92 9.39
C PHE A 22 8.11 -13.89 9.23
N GLU A 23 8.73 -15.06 9.22
CA GLU A 23 10.09 -15.24 8.69
C GLU A 23 10.08 -15.10 7.15
N LEU A 24 11.25 -14.92 6.55
CA LEU A 24 11.36 -14.85 5.09
C LEU A 24 11.09 -16.20 4.39
N ASP A 25 11.12 -17.29 5.11
CA ASP A 25 10.71 -18.61 4.63
C ASP A 25 9.19 -18.86 4.72
N GLY A 26 8.43 -17.87 5.19
CA GLY A 26 6.98 -17.90 5.33
C GLY A 26 6.47 -18.46 6.66
N THR A 27 7.36 -18.88 7.55
CA THR A 27 6.98 -19.36 8.88
C THR A 27 6.35 -18.23 9.70
N LEU A 28 5.14 -18.43 10.20
CA LEU A 28 4.48 -17.46 11.09
C LEU A 28 5.22 -17.40 12.43
N ARG A 29 5.75 -16.24 12.79
CA ARG A 29 6.36 -15.98 14.10
C ARG A 29 5.31 -15.73 15.19
N GLY A 30 4.16 -15.19 14.78
CA GLY A 30 3.06 -14.84 15.66
C GLY A 30 2.50 -13.44 15.41
N THR A 31 1.69 -12.98 16.34
CA THR A 31 1.12 -11.64 16.32
C THR A 31 2.18 -10.62 16.75
N PHE A 32 2.47 -9.65 15.89
CA PHE A 32 3.38 -8.54 16.22
C PHE A 32 2.69 -7.52 17.13
N ILE A 33 1.44 -7.18 16.78
CA ILE A 33 0.57 -6.35 17.60
C ILE A 33 -0.90 -6.67 17.29
N ASP A 34 -1.70 -6.71 18.36
CA ASP A 34 -3.15 -6.82 18.35
C ASP A 34 -3.68 -5.76 19.34
N ASP A 35 -4.39 -4.76 18.83
CA ASP A 35 -4.86 -3.61 19.61
C ASP A 35 -6.20 -3.15 19.01
N ASP A 36 -7.16 -2.81 19.85
CA ASP A 36 -8.53 -2.42 19.46
C ASP A 36 -8.58 -1.16 18.56
N ARG A 37 -7.50 -0.36 18.56
CA ARG A 37 -7.34 0.79 17.66
C ARG A 37 -6.97 0.37 16.22
N ILE A 38 -6.55 -0.88 16.01
CA ILE A 38 -6.22 -1.41 14.68
C ILE A 38 -7.49 -2.03 14.10
N VAL A 39 -8.19 -1.29 13.27
CA VAL A 39 -9.40 -1.71 12.59
C VAL A 39 -9.17 -1.62 11.08
N ASP A 40 -9.46 -2.69 10.33
CA ASP A 40 -9.28 -2.71 8.87
C ASP A 40 -7.97 -2.01 8.42
N PRO A 41 -6.79 -2.51 8.85
CA PRO A 41 -5.51 -1.84 8.61
C PRO A 41 -5.18 -1.84 7.11
N ARG A 42 -4.97 -0.64 6.53
CA ARG A 42 -4.91 -0.46 5.07
C ARG A 42 -3.57 -0.02 4.53
N GLY A 43 -2.77 0.67 5.32
CA GLY A 43 -1.47 1.20 4.91
C GLY A 43 -0.41 0.91 5.95
N LEU A 44 0.82 0.66 5.48
CA LEU A 44 1.94 0.32 6.33
C LEU A 44 3.21 0.93 5.73
N ALA A 45 3.95 1.70 6.54
CA ALA A 45 5.22 2.28 6.14
C ALA A 45 6.18 2.38 7.33
N VAL A 46 7.49 2.27 7.07
CA VAL A 46 8.53 2.44 8.10
C VAL A 46 9.08 3.86 8.02
N ASP A 47 9.11 4.55 9.14
CA ASP A 47 9.85 5.81 9.27
C ASP A 47 11.36 5.52 9.22
N PRO A 48 12.08 6.02 8.21
CA PRO A 48 13.49 5.74 8.07
C PRO A 48 14.38 6.44 9.10
N ARG A 49 13.85 7.42 9.84
CA ARG A 49 14.58 8.22 10.83
C ARG A 49 14.47 7.64 12.24
N GLU A 50 13.25 7.27 12.64
CA GLU A 50 12.98 6.78 13.99
C GLU A 50 12.78 5.26 14.05
N ASN A 51 12.76 4.60 12.91
CA ASN A 51 12.48 3.17 12.81
C ASN A 51 11.14 2.79 13.48
N LEU A 52 10.14 3.64 13.28
CA LEU A 52 8.77 3.40 13.71
C LEU A 52 7.93 2.91 12.53
N LEU A 53 7.01 2.03 12.82
CA LEU A 53 6.05 1.54 11.86
C LEU A 53 4.79 2.41 11.92
N PHE A 54 4.42 3.04 10.80
CA PHE A 54 3.17 3.80 10.68
C PHE A 54 2.11 2.93 10.04
N LEU A 55 0.95 2.87 10.69
CA LEU A 55 -0.19 2.06 10.29
C LEU A 55 -1.43 2.94 10.14
N ASN A 56 -2.08 2.83 8.99
CA ASN A 56 -3.38 3.46 8.73
C ASN A 56 -4.51 2.52 9.16
N SER A 57 -5.23 2.93 10.19
CA SER A 57 -6.40 2.20 10.70
C SER A 57 -7.69 2.74 10.10
N GLY A 58 -8.57 1.86 9.66
CA GLY A 58 -9.92 2.20 9.19
C GLY A 58 -10.81 2.85 10.26
N ALA A 59 -10.37 2.88 11.52
CA ALA A 59 -10.99 3.65 12.61
C ALA A 59 -10.65 5.16 12.56
N ASP A 60 -10.36 5.70 11.38
CA ASP A 60 -10.05 7.12 11.15
C ASP A 60 -8.81 7.62 11.89
N ARG A 61 -7.74 6.83 11.99
CA ARG A 61 -6.51 7.20 12.67
C ARG A 61 -5.24 6.68 12.01
N VAL A 62 -4.12 7.29 12.36
CA VAL A 62 -2.79 6.80 12.06
C VAL A 62 -2.08 6.47 13.37
N LEU A 63 -1.44 5.31 13.42
CA LEU A 63 -0.71 4.82 14.58
C LEU A 63 0.77 4.73 14.27
N ALA A 64 1.64 5.14 15.20
CA ALA A 64 3.06 4.86 15.14
C ALA A 64 3.42 3.79 16.17
N ILE A 65 4.07 2.72 15.71
CA ILE A 65 4.31 1.49 16.45
C ILE A 65 5.81 1.24 16.53
N SER A 66 6.31 0.95 17.71
CA SER A 66 7.73 0.64 17.92
C SER A 66 8.11 -0.76 17.42
N SER A 67 9.41 -1.04 17.34
CA SER A 67 9.95 -2.39 17.02
C SER A 67 9.56 -3.49 18.03
N GLN A 68 9.07 -3.11 19.20
CA GLN A 68 8.53 -4.03 20.21
C GLN A 68 7.01 -4.25 20.11
N GLY A 69 6.35 -3.76 19.03
CA GLY A 69 4.92 -3.90 18.85
C GLY A 69 4.10 -3.02 19.83
N ARG A 70 4.61 -1.86 20.25
CA ARG A 70 3.89 -0.94 21.13
C ARG A 70 3.47 0.31 20.36
N ILE A 71 2.22 0.73 20.47
CA ILE A 71 1.78 2.03 19.96
C ILE A 71 2.44 3.12 20.81
N VAL A 72 3.29 3.92 20.18
CA VAL A 72 4.03 5.03 20.82
C VAL A 72 3.45 6.40 20.47
N ARG A 73 2.72 6.50 19.35
CA ARG A 73 1.97 7.69 18.95
C ARG A 73 0.64 7.28 18.33
N ASP A 74 -0.37 8.11 18.52
CA ASP A 74 -1.71 7.93 17.98
C ASP A 74 -2.27 9.32 17.63
N THR A 75 -2.70 9.53 16.40
CA THR A 75 -3.33 10.80 15.99
C THR A 75 -4.65 11.07 16.71
N GLY A 76 -5.19 10.06 17.40
CA GLY A 76 -6.59 10.06 17.75
C GLY A 76 -7.47 9.90 16.52
N ARG A 77 -8.78 9.94 16.71
CA ARG A 77 -9.73 9.89 15.61
C ARG A 77 -9.77 11.23 14.88
N ILE A 78 -9.45 11.21 13.59
CA ILE A 78 -9.61 12.36 12.68
C ILE A 78 -10.88 12.08 11.88
N GLU A 79 -11.96 12.81 12.18
CA GLU A 79 -13.26 12.58 11.56
C GLU A 79 -13.19 12.64 10.03
N GLY A 80 -13.70 11.61 9.38
CA GLY A 80 -13.72 11.50 7.92
C GLY A 80 -12.38 11.19 7.27
N LEU A 81 -11.34 10.85 8.03
CA LEU A 81 -10.03 10.47 7.48
C LEU A 81 -10.15 9.33 6.49
N ASN A 82 -10.86 8.25 6.86
CA ASN A 82 -11.05 7.05 6.03
C ASN A 82 -9.77 6.72 5.23
N PRO A 83 -8.64 6.42 5.92
CA PRO A 83 -7.33 6.44 5.30
C PRO A 83 -7.17 5.37 4.22
N GLY A 84 -6.50 5.73 3.14
CA GLY A 84 -6.00 4.81 2.12
C GLY A 84 -4.61 4.27 2.46
N GLY A 85 -3.73 4.20 1.46
CA GLY A 85 -2.31 3.96 1.65
C GLY A 85 -1.61 5.13 2.32
N GLY A 86 -0.33 4.94 2.66
CA GLY A 86 0.51 6.00 3.20
C GLY A 86 1.99 5.71 3.01
N ILE A 87 2.79 6.78 2.93
CA ILE A 87 4.23 6.72 2.72
C ILE A 87 4.93 7.94 3.31
N PHE A 88 6.20 7.78 3.67
CA PHE A 88 7.06 8.91 4.05
C PHE A 88 7.56 9.66 2.82
N GLY A 89 7.41 10.97 2.84
CA GLY A 89 7.95 11.84 1.82
C GLY A 89 9.45 12.17 2.04
N PRO A 90 10.11 12.74 1.03
CA PRO A 90 11.50 13.17 1.13
C PRO A 90 11.70 14.30 2.13
N ASP A 91 10.65 15.06 2.44
CA ASP A 91 10.62 16.10 3.49
C ASP A 91 10.47 15.51 4.90
N GLY A 92 10.23 14.22 5.01
CA GLY A 92 10.06 13.46 6.26
C GLY A 92 8.67 13.51 6.85
N ARG A 93 7.68 14.12 6.18
CA ARG A 93 6.27 14.01 6.57
C ARG A 93 5.68 12.68 6.12
N TYR A 94 4.65 12.25 6.81
CA TYR A 94 3.85 11.08 6.43
C TYR A 94 2.66 11.50 5.57
N PHE A 95 2.65 11.05 4.32
CA PHE A 95 1.58 11.30 3.36
C PHE A 95 0.54 10.19 3.47
N VAL A 96 -0.73 10.56 3.50
CA VAL A 96 -1.86 9.63 3.65
C VAL A 96 -3.00 9.97 2.70
N GLY A 97 -3.62 8.94 2.12
CA GLY A 97 -4.80 9.10 1.27
C GLY A 97 -6.05 9.37 2.09
N LEU A 98 -6.75 10.43 1.79
CA LEU A 98 -8.02 10.85 2.42
C LEU A 98 -9.17 10.46 1.50
N ARG A 99 -9.69 9.24 1.68
CA ARG A 99 -10.70 8.68 0.76
C ARG A 99 -12.02 9.42 0.79
N SER A 100 -12.47 9.86 1.98
CA SER A 100 -13.73 10.61 2.12
C SER A 100 -13.66 11.98 1.45
N GLU A 101 -12.50 12.64 1.52
CA GLU A 101 -12.29 13.95 0.92
C GLU A 101 -11.75 13.88 -0.51
N ARG A 102 -11.36 12.69 -0.96
CA ARG A 102 -10.80 12.46 -2.30
C ARG A 102 -9.57 13.30 -2.58
N THR A 103 -8.62 13.25 -1.63
CA THR A 103 -7.38 14.01 -1.69
C THR A 103 -6.26 13.30 -0.95
N ILE A 104 -5.13 13.98 -0.76
CA ILE A 104 -3.98 13.54 0.01
C ILE A 104 -3.72 14.55 1.10
N GLY A 105 -3.45 14.06 2.30
CA GLY A 105 -2.94 14.84 3.41
C GLY A 105 -1.52 14.46 3.77
N ALA A 106 -0.87 15.32 4.56
CA ALA A 106 0.41 15.05 5.18
C ALA A 106 0.36 15.35 6.68
N LEU A 107 1.01 14.51 7.45
CA LEU A 107 1.15 14.61 8.90
C LEU A 107 2.62 14.75 9.27
N PRO A 108 2.99 15.58 10.26
CA PRO A 108 4.28 15.47 10.91
C PRO A 108 4.40 14.12 11.63
N THR A 109 5.59 13.56 11.72
CA THR A 109 5.79 12.24 12.33
C THR A 109 5.56 12.24 13.85
N SER A 110 5.68 13.39 14.48
CA SER A 110 5.38 13.62 15.89
C SER A 110 3.89 13.59 16.24
N PHE A 111 3.00 13.81 15.25
CA PHE A 111 1.56 14.02 15.40
C PHE A 111 1.17 15.22 16.29
N ASP A 112 2.08 16.19 16.44
CA ASP A 112 1.89 17.39 17.24
C ASP A 112 1.22 18.56 16.50
N ALA A 113 1.00 18.42 15.21
CA ALA A 113 0.27 19.35 14.38
C ALA A 113 -0.86 18.66 13.59
N ALA A 114 -1.82 19.47 13.17
CA ALA A 114 -2.95 18.99 12.37
C ALA A 114 -2.51 18.45 11.01
N LEU A 115 -3.32 17.55 10.46
CA LEU A 115 -3.19 17.08 9.09
C LEU A 115 -3.35 18.26 8.12
N GLU A 116 -2.39 18.39 7.21
CA GLU A 116 -2.41 19.39 6.14
C GLU A 116 -2.82 18.76 4.81
N HIS A 117 -3.70 19.43 4.06
CA HIS A 117 -4.00 19.01 2.69
C HIS A 117 -2.82 19.30 1.76
N VAL A 118 -2.34 18.29 1.06
CA VAL A 118 -1.29 18.42 0.04
C VAL A 118 -1.90 18.81 -1.31
N LEU A 119 -3.09 18.31 -1.58
CA LEU A 119 -3.91 18.63 -2.75
C LEU A 119 -5.28 19.14 -2.30
N PRO A 120 -5.94 19.97 -3.12
CA PRO A 120 -7.33 20.34 -2.84
C PRO A 120 -8.26 19.13 -2.73
N PRO A 121 -9.34 19.21 -1.96
CA PRO A 121 -10.35 18.16 -1.92
C PRO A 121 -10.94 17.84 -3.31
N ARG A 122 -11.28 16.58 -3.53
CA ARG A 122 -11.90 16.04 -4.77
C ARG A 122 -11.00 16.02 -6.01
N VAL A 123 -9.70 16.24 -5.86
CA VAL A 123 -8.74 16.18 -6.97
C VAL A 123 -8.30 14.74 -7.26
N VAL A 124 -8.30 13.87 -6.25
CA VAL A 124 -7.97 12.45 -6.40
C VAL A 124 -9.24 11.62 -6.26
N PRO A 125 -9.73 10.96 -7.31
CA PRO A 125 -11.02 10.26 -7.25
C PRO A 125 -11.15 9.24 -6.12
N PHE A 126 -10.15 8.38 -5.94
CA PHE A 126 -10.14 7.44 -4.83
C PHE A 126 -8.69 7.05 -4.47
N PRO A 127 -8.03 7.77 -3.56
CA PRO A 127 -6.63 7.55 -3.23
C PRO A 127 -6.42 6.19 -2.55
N ARG A 128 -5.46 5.42 -3.08
CA ARG A 128 -5.10 4.08 -2.61
C ARG A 128 -3.64 4.06 -2.16
N GLY A 129 -2.73 3.38 -2.86
CA GLY A 129 -1.32 3.33 -2.53
C GLY A 129 -0.49 4.45 -3.16
N PHE A 130 0.71 4.66 -2.62
CA PHE A 130 1.63 5.72 -3.01
C PHE A 130 3.06 5.23 -3.14
N ALA A 131 3.84 5.88 -4.02
CA ALA A 131 5.28 5.74 -4.07
C ALA A 131 5.94 7.06 -4.47
N PHE A 132 7.07 7.41 -3.84
CA PHE A 132 7.91 8.54 -4.28
C PHE A 132 8.98 8.04 -5.23
N GLY A 133 9.05 8.63 -6.41
CA GLY A 133 10.16 8.45 -7.33
C GLY A 133 11.44 9.14 -6.84
N GLN A 134 12.57 8.74 -7.38
CA GLN A 134 13.87 9.34 -7.06
C GLN A 134 13.97 10.81 -7.49
N ASP A 135 13.14 11.23 -8.44
CA ASP A 135 13.01 12.61 -8.93
C ASP A 135 12.09 13.48 -8.06
N GLY A 136 11.57 12.93 -6.96
CA GLY A 136 10.67 13.62 -6.03
C GLY A 136 9.21 13.66 -6.47
N ARG A 137 8.84 13.06 -7.61
CA ARG A 137 7.42 12.89 -7.97
C ARG A 137 6.76 11.88 -7.05
N LEU A 138 5.55 12.20 -6.65
CA LEU A 138 4.65 11.25 -5.98
C LEU A 138 3.78 10.58 -7.04
N PHE A 139 3.84 9.26 -7.08
CA PHE A 139 2.94 8.43 -7.86
C PHE A 139 1.83 7.90 -6.96
N LEU A 140 0.62 7.91 -7.47
CA LEU A 140 -0.58 7.63 -6.72
C LEU A 140 -1.50 6.68 -7.48
N ALA A 141 -1.82 5.54 -6.90
CA ALA A 141 -2.90 4.69 -7.36
C ALA A 141 -4.25 5.38 -7.09
N SER A 142 -5.00 5.67 -8.12
CA SER A 142 -6.36 6.19 -8.03
C SER A 142 -7.33 5.17 -8.60
N GLY A 143 -8.35 4.81 -7.82
CA GLY A 143 -9.35 3.81 -8.19
C GLY A 143 -10.73 4.41 -8.38
N ILE A 144 -11.71 3.52 -8.55
CA ILE A 144 -13.14 3.83 -8.50
C ILE A 144 -13.59 3.70 -7.05
N GLY A 145 -14.26 4.72 -6.54
CA GLY A 145 -14.82 4.72 -5.19
C GLY A 145 -16.11 3.88 -5.08
N PRO A 146 -16.60 3.66 -3.84
CA PRO A 146 -17.85 2.91 -3.61
C PRO A 146 -19.09 3.57 -4.23
N ASP A 147 -19.02 4.87 -4.50
CA ASP A 147 -20.05 5.67 -5.18
C ASP A 147 -20.01 5.54 -6.71
N GLY A 148 -19.13 4.68 -7.25
CA GLY A 148 -18.90 4.51 -8.68
C GLY A 148 -18.20 5.67 -9.37
N GLN A 149 -17.78 6.69 -8.61
CA GLN A 149 -17.04 7.82 -9.14
C GLN A 149 -15.54 7.53 -9.14
N GLY A 150 -14.87 8.09 -10.12
CA GLY A 150 -13.43 7.95 -10.27
C GLY A 150 -13.03 7.22 -11.52
N ASP A 151 -11.75 6.92 -11.60
CA ASP A 151 -11.13 6.36 -12.79
C ASP A 151 -9.89 5.56 -12.36
N ASN A 152 -9.75 4.34 -12.86
CA ASN A 152 -8.59 3.50 -12.59
C ASN A 152 -7.37 4.06 -13.34
N THR A 153 -6.48 4.70 -12.60
CA THR A 153 -5.31 5.38 -13.17
C THR A 153 -4.16 5.46 -12.18
N ILE A 154 -2.97 5.70 -12.69
CA ILE A 154 -1.84 6.19 -11.89
C ILE A 154 -1.69 7.68 -12.17
N LEU A 155 -1.77 8.48 -11.11
CA LEU A 155 -1.52 9.91 -11.14
C LEU A 155 -0.09 10.19 -10.72
N ALA A 156 0.50 11.26 -11.28
CA ALA A 156 1.83 11.73 -10.91
C ALA A 156 1.81 13.23 -10.66
N PHE A 157 2.50 13.69 -9.63
CA PHE A 157 2.71 15.12 -9.36
C PHE A 157 3.92 15.34 -8.44
N THR A 158 4.40 16.57 -8.40
CA THR A 158 5.48 16.97 -7.48
C THR A 158 4.87 17.84 -6.38
N PRO A 159 4.78 17.36 -5.12
CA PRO A 159 4.07 18.07 -4.05
C PRO A 159 4.52 19.52 -3.81
N ALA A 160 5.80 19.82 -4.05
CA ALA A 160 6.35 21.16 -3.90
C ALA A 160 6.07 22.11 -5.10
N ALA A 161 5.65 21.57 -6.25
CA ALA A 161 5.57 22.33 -7.49
C ALA A 161 4.19 22.36 -8.14
N SER A 162 3.29 21.45 -7.78
CA SER A 162 1.99 21.32 -8.43
C SER A 162 0.88 21.04 -7.43
N ILE A 163 -0.27 21.68 -7.64
CA ILE A 163 -1.52 21.41 -6.92
C ILE A 163 -2.49 20.53 -7.73
N GLU A 164 -2.11 20.17 -8.96
CA GLU A 164 -2.90 19.31 -9.84
C GLU A 164 -2.06 18.11 -10.30
N PRO A 165 -2.49 16.87 -10.00
CA PRO A 165 -1.83 15.69 -10.50
C PRO A 165 -2.14 15.51 -12.01
N SER A 166 -1.15 15.03 -12.75
CA SER A 166 -1.34 14.58 -14.13
C SER A 166 -1.64 13.08 -14.17
N ARG A 167 -2.46 12.66 -15.14
CA ARG A 167 -2.64 11.23 -15.42
C ARG A 167 -1.39 10.71 -16.13
N LEU A 168 -0.69 9.77 -15.50
CA LEU A 168 0.47 9.12 -16.10
C LEU A 168 0.07 7.83 -16.83
N VAL A 169 -0.75 6.98 -16.20
CA VAL A 169 -1.19 5.71 -16.78
C VAL A 169 -2.69 5.71 -16.93
N ALA A 170 -3.17 5.34 -18.11
CA ALA A 170 -4.58 5.14 -18.43
C ALA A 170 -4.76 3.80 -19.16
N ASP A 171 -4.56 2.72 -18.43
CA ASP A 171 -4.69 1.34 -18.93
C ASP A 171 -6.08 0.81 -18.58
N PRO A 172 -6.92 0.40 -19.57
CA PRO A 172 -8.28 -0.08 -19.30
C PRO A 172 -8.33 -1.39 -18.52
N GLU A 173 -7.23 -2.15 -18.50
CA GLU A 173 -7.11 -3.38 -17.70
C GLU A 173 -6.58 -3.12 -16.28
N LEU A 174 -6.20 -1.88 -15.96
CA LEU A 174 -5.66 -1.51 -14.66
C LEU A 174 -6.80 -1.26 -13.65
N SER A 175 -6.66 -1.82 -12.46
CA SER A 175 -7.40 -1.42 -11.25
C SER A 175 -6.41 -1.32 -10.09
N PRO A 176 -5.70 -0.17 -9.96
CA PRO A 176 -4.52 -0.07 -9.13
C PRO A 176 -4.84 -0.04 -7.65
N LEU A 177 -4.06 -0.74 -6.84
CA LEU A 177 -4.21 -0.82 -5.38
C LEU A 177 -3.04 -0.21 -4.63
N ASP A 178 -1.82 -0.70 -4.88
CA ASP A 178 -0.61 -0.21 -4.22
C ASP A 178 0.52 -0.09 -5.23
N LEU A 179 1.49 0.75 -4.90
CA LEU A 179 2.62 1.09 -5.76
C LEU A 179 3.94 0.86 -5.02
N ALA A 180 4.95 0.49 -5.78
CA ALA A 180 6.35 0.51 -5.35
C ALA A 180 7.24 1.02 -6.48
N ILE A 181 8.34 1.69 -6.14
CA ILE A 181 9.38 2.03 -7.11
C ILE A 181 10.36 0.86 -7.21
N ALA A 182 10.54 0.40 -8.42
CA ALA A 182 11.48 -0.67 -8.73
C ALA A 182 12.93 -0.18 -8.71
N PRO A 183 13.91 -1.09 -8.58
CA PRO A 183 15.33 -0.74 -8.62
C PRO A 183 15.77 -0.01 -9.90
N ASN A 184 15.10 -0.26 -11.03
CA ASN A 184 15.30 0.43 -12.31
C ASN A 184 14.61 1.79 -12.42
N GLY A 185 13.89 2.23 -11.38
CA GLY A 185 13.17 3.50 -11.32
C GLY A 185 11.73 3.45 -11.84
N ASN A 186 11.29 2.34 -12.41
CA ASN A 186 9.93 2.15 -12.89
C ASN A 186 8.92 2.02 -11.76
N ILE A 187 7.63 2.14 -12.09
CA ILE A 187 6.53 1.97 -11.16
C ILE A 187 6.02 0.53 -11.27
N VAL A 188 6.00 -0.18 -10.14
CA VAL A 188 5.32 -1.48 -10.07
C VAL A 188 4.02 -1.30 -9.29
N VAL A 189 2.94 -1.87 -9.80
CA VAL A 189 1.59 -1.70 -9.26
C VAL A 189 0.87 -3.02 -9.11
N SER A 190 0.23 -3.25 -7.97
CA SER A 190 -0.72 -4.34 -7.79
C SER A 190 -2.08 -3.94 -8.38
N SER A 191 -2.66 -4.81 -9.20
CA SER A 191 -3.90 -4.53 -9.93
C SER A 191 -4.94 -5.61 -9.70
N GLU A 192 -6.09 -5.22 -9.18
CA GLU A 192 -7.28 -6.06 -9.17
C GLU A 192 -7.91 -6.14 -10.57
N ARG A 193 -8.98 -6.91 -10.67
CA ARG A 193 -9.85 -6.91 -11.84
C ARG A 193 -10.66 -5.62 -11.87
N PRO A 194 -10.63 -4.82 -12.95
CA PRO A 194 -11.51 -3.69 -13.10
C PRO A 194 -12.99 -4.09 -13.01
N PHE A 195 -13.81 -3.23 -12.44
CA PHE A 195 -15.23 -3.48 -12.31
C PHE A 195 -15.89 -3.72 -13.68
N GLY A 196 -16.59 -4.84 -13.82
CA GLY A 196 -17.24 -5.23 -15.09
C GLY A 196 -16.34 -5.93 -16.11
N ALA A 197 -15.01 -5.97 -15.90
CA ALA A 197 -14.08 -6.63 -16.80
C ALA A 197 -13.88 -8.11 -16.40
N VAL A 198 -14.82 -8.96 -16.79
CA VAL A 198 -14.86 -10.38 -16.37
C VAL A 198 -13.63 -11.20 -16.79
N ASP A 199 -12.99 -10.83 -17.89
CA ASP A 199 -11.84 -11.53 -18.45
C ASP A 199 -10.48 -10.93 -18.02
N ALA A 200 -10.47 -9.79 -17.31
CA ALA A 200 -9.23 -9.18 -16.87
C ALA A 200 -8.56 -9.99 -15.75
N VAL A 201 -7.26 -10.14 -15.87
CA VAL A 201 -6.44 -10.93 -14.92
C VAL A 201 -5.92 -10.03 -13.82
N MET A 202 -6.06 -10.47 -12.57
CA MET A 202 -5.39 -9.84 -11.44
C MET A 202 -3.88 -10.06 -11.57
N SER A 203 -3.09 -9.01 -11.43
CA SER A 203 -1.67 -9.06 -11.74
C SER A 203 -0.88 -8.02 -10.95
N VAL A 204 0.43 -8.14 -11.04
CA VAL A 204 1.36 -7.04 -10.77
C VAL A 204 1.86 -6.54 -12.12
N ARG A 205 1.90 -5.23 -12.31
CA ARG A 205 2.27 -4.60 -13.59
C ARG A 205 3.41 -3.62 -13.39
N GLU A 206 4.32 -3.53 -14.34
CA GLU A 206 5.40 -2.55 -14.36
C GLU A 206 5.15 -1.54 -15.47
N TYR A 207 5.22 -0.26 -15.12
CA TYR A 207 5.08 0.86 -16.05
C TYR A 207 6.32 1.74 -15.99
N ASP A 208 6.71 2.29 -17.12
CA ASP A 208 7.74 3.32 -17.17
C ASP A 208 7.28 4.56 -16.40
N ALA A 209 8.17 5.06 -15.54
CA ALA A 209 7.84 6.20 -14.68
C ALA A 209 7.82 7.54 -15.41
N MET A 210 8.35 7.62 -16.64
CA MET A 210 8.42 8.88 -17.41
C MET A 210 7.18 9.10 -18.25
N ASP A 211 6.75 8.07 -18.98
CA ASP A 211 5.67 8.19 -19.97
C ASP A 211 4.47 7.27 -19.71
N GLY A 212 4.57 6.37 -18.71
CA GLY A 212 3.48 5.51 -18.27
C GLY A 212 3.18 4.32 -19.20
N HIS A 213 4.07 3.99 -20.16
CA HIS A 213 3.83 2.81 -20.97
C HIS A 213 4.01 1.52 -20.16
N LEU A 214 3.23 0.48 -20.49
CA LEU A 214 3.33 -0.83 -19.86
C LEU A 214 4.63 -1.51 -20.30
N VAL A 215 5.50 -1.84 -19.34
CA VAL A 215 6.76 -2.55 -19.59
C VAL A 215 6.54 -4.06 -19.57
N ARG A 216 5.86 -4.56 -18.53
CA ARG A 216 5.54 -6.00 -18.40
C ARG A 216 4.45 -6.27 -17.38
N VAL A 217 3.93 -7.49 -17.43
CA VAL A 217 2.96 -8.03 -16.48
C VAL A 217 3.57 -9.24 -15.79
N PHE A 218 3.57 -9.22 -14.46
CA PHE A 218 3.92 -10.36 -13.63
C PHE A 218 2.67 -11.20 -13.40
N SER A 219 2.69 -12.44 -13.85
CA SER A 219 1.57 -13.37 -13.66
C SER A 219 1.97 -14.49 -12.70
N PRO A 220 1.10 -14.90 -11.79
CA PRO A 220 1.39 -16.01 -10.87
C PRO A 220 1.47 -17.38 -11.56
N ASN A 221 1.03 -17.53 -12.81
CA ASN A 221 1.15 -18.73 -13.63
C ASN A 221 0.68 -20.03 -12.92
N GLY A 222 -0.37 -19.94 -12.08
CA GLY A 222 -0.89 -21.08 -11.33
C GLY A 222 -0.04 -21.53 -10.13
N ARG A 223 1.08 -20.85 -9.84
CA ARG A 223 1.93 -21.16 -8.67
C ARG A 223 1.40 -20.66 -7.34
N ALA A 224 0.42 -19.75 -7.38
CA ALA A 224 -0.20 -19.17 -6.20
C ALA A 224 -1.67 -18.85 -6.45
N GLU A 225 -2.44 -18.81 -5.38
CA GLU A 225 -3.82 -18.33 -5.42
C GLU A 225 -3.82 -16.79 -5.40
N PHE A 226 -3.62 -16.18 -6.56
CA PHE A 226 -3.48 -14.74 -6.70
C PHE A 226 -4.83 -14.05 -6.83
N CYS A 227 -5.44 -13.75 -5.70
CA CYS A 227 -6.70 -13.01 -5.65
C CYS A 227 -6.58 -11.79 -4.73
N LYS A 228 -7.31 -10.73 -5.04
CA LYS A 228 -7.33 -9.47 -4.29
C LYS A 228 -5.90 -8.95 -4.00
N PRO A 229 -5.05 -8.73 -5.01
CA PRO A 229 -3.72 -8.18 -4.81
C PRO A 229 -3.82 -6.79 -4.15
N ARG A 230 -3.01 -6.58 -3.12
CA ARG A 230 -3.02 -5.38 -2.28
C ARG A 230 -1.61 -4.84 -2.14
N GLY A 231 -1.12 -4.72 -0.90
CA GLY A 231 0.18 -4.18 -0.58
C GLY A 231 1.32 -4.79 -1.39
N LEU A 232 2.22 -3.96 -1.87
CA LEU A 232 3.33 -4.31 -2.75
C LEU A 232 4.62 -3.70 -2.23
N ARG A 233 5.66 -4.51 -1.99
CA ARG A 233 6.96 -4.03 -1.51
C ARG A 233 8.11 -4.85 -2.06
N PHE A 234 9.23 -4.19 -2.27
CA PHE A 234 10.50 -4.85 -2.52
C PHE A 234 11.14 -5.31 -1.21
N GLY A 235 11.57 -6.55 -1.17
CA GLY A 235 12.33 -7.17 -0.10
C GLY A 235 13.80 -7.34 -0.46
N PRO A 236 14.55 -8.05 0.40
CA PRO A 236 15.95 -8.35 0.15
C PRO A 236 16.17 -9.10 -1.16
N GLY A 237 17.30 -8.83 -1.84
CA GLY A 237 17.73 -9.57 -3.03
C GLY A 237 16.87 -9.38 -4.27
N GLY A 238 16.12 -8.27 -4.39
CA GLY A 238 15.27 -8.01 -5.55
C GLY A 238 13.91 -8.74 -5.52
N LEU A 239 13.59 -9.37 -4.39
CA LEU A 239 12.32 -10.03 -4.18
C LEU A 239 11.17 -9.01 -4.18
N LEU A 240 10.24 -9.15 -5.12
CA LEU A 240 9.02 -8.35 -5.14
C LEU A 240 7.89 -9.14 -4.46
N CYS A 241 7.35 -8.61 -3.38
CA CYS A 241 6.28 -9.24 -2.61
C CYS A 241 4.95 -8.52 -2.80
N CYS A 242 3.89 -9.28 -3.05
CA CYS A 242 2.52 -8.79 -3.13
C CYS A 242 1.61 -9.56 -2.17
N VAL A 243 0.87 -8.84 -1.35
CA VAL A 243 -0.22 -9.44 -0.56
C VAL A 243 -1.35 -9.81 -1.51
N ALA A 244 -1.75 -11.08 -1.48
CA ALA A 244 -2.83 -11.62 -2.29
C ALA A 244 -3.82 -12.36 -1.38
N HIS A 245 -4.69 -11.61 -0.73
CA HIS A 245 -5.73 -12.06 0.21
C HIS A 245 -5.18 -12.90 1.38
N ASN A 246 -5.03 -14.21 1.19
CA ASN A 246 -4.55 -15.15 2.22
C ASN A 246 -3.07 -15.54 2.07
N GLU A 247 -2.40 -14.95 1.12
CA GLU A 247 -1.00 -15.23 0.80
C GLU A 247 -0.18 -13.96 0.67
N VAL A 248 1.12 -14.08 0.83
CA VAL A 248 2.10 -13.16 0.26
C VAL A 248 2.80 -13.89 -0.87
N VAL A 249 2.65 -13.40 -2.08
CA VAL A 249 3.23 -13.99 -3.29
C VAL A 249 4.51 -13.26 -3.64
N GLY A 250 5.57 -14.02 -3.93
CA GLY A 250 6.87 -13.50 -4.34
C GLY A 250 7.06 -13.60 -5.85
N PHE A 251 7.76 -12.60 -6.37
CA PHE A 251 8.25 -12.57 -7.74
C PHE A 251 9.74 -12.23 -7.75
N ASP A 252 10.50 -12.88 -8.57
CA ASP A 252 11.83 -12.41 -8.95
C ASP A 252 11.66 -11.23 -9.89
N PHE A 253 12.13 -10.06 -9.48
CA PHE A 253 11.87 -8.84 -10.24
C PHE A 253 12.62 -8.84 -11.59
N GLU A 254 13.83 -9.39 -11.67
CA GLU A 254 14.63 -9.36 -12.91
C GLU A 254 14.03 -10.27 -13.97
N SER A 255 13.78 -11.51 -13.63
CA SER A 255 13.23 -12.50 -14.56
C SER A 255 11.72 -12.36 -14.79
N GLY A 256 10.99 -11.74 -13.85
CA GLY A 256 9.52 -11.71 -13.84
C GLY A 256 8.88 -13.03 -13.38
N GLU A 257 9.69 -14.00 -12.92
CA GLU A 257 9.19 -15.31 -12.50
C GLU A 257 8.40 -15.21 -11.19
N CYS A 258 7.21 -15.84 -11.15
CA CYS A 258 6.48 -16.06 -9.93
C CYS A 258 7.14 -17.17 -9.11
N LEU A 259 7.61 -16.85 -7.91
CA LEU A 259 8.23 -17.77 -6.98
C LEU A 259 7.21 -18.58 -6.17
N GLY A 260 5.94 -18.18 -6.23
CA GLY A 260 4.84 -18.77 -5.47
C GLY A 260 4.56 -18.05 -4.15
N ALA A 261 3.79 -18.71 -3.27
CA ALA A 261 3.48 -18.17 -1.96
C ALA A 261 4.70 -18.22 -1.05
N ILE A 262 5.15 -17.04 -0.59
CA ILE A 262 6.21 -16.89 0.41
C ILE A 262 5.63 -17.13 1.81
N ALA A 263 4.45 -16.57 2.09
CA ALA A 263 3.73 -16.80 3.34
C ALA A 263 2.27 -17.08 3.03
N ARG A 264 1.65 -17.96 3.82
CA ARG A 264 0.25 -18.32 3.68
C ARG A 264 -0.39 -18.46 5.05
N LEU A 265 -1.55 -17.85 5.23
CA LEU A 265 -2.35 -18.04 6.42
C LEU A 265 -3.84 -18.01 6.05
N PRO A 266 -4.63 -19.07 6.33
CA PRO A 266 -6.07 -19.05 6.14
C PRO A 266 -6.70 -17.87 6.89
N ARG A 267 -7.55 -17.10 6.20
CA ARG A 267 -8.21 -15.89 6.73
C ARG A 267 -7.27 -14.72 7.05
N LEU A 268 -6.08 -14.65 6.43
CA LEU A 268 -5.18 -13.50 6.57
C LEU A 268 -5.91 -12.20 6.20
N ASN A 269 -6.64 -12.20 5.09
CA ASN A 269 -7.29 -11.02 4.55
C ASN A 269 -6.35 -9.80 4.55
N GLY A 270 -5.15 -10.03 4.06
CA GLY A 270 -4.05 -9.07 4.11
C GLY A 270 -4.31 -7.84 3.22
N GLN A 271 -3.86 -6.67 3.67
CA GLN A 271 -4.02 -5.40 2.96
C GLN A 271 -2.68 -4.74 2.64
N ALA A 272 -1.72 -4.79 3.53
CA ALA A 272 -0.41 -4.19 3.37
C ALA A 272 0.68 -5.07 3.97
N LEU A 273 1.91 -4.87 3.50
CA LEU A 273 3.09 -5.55 4.02
C LEU A 273 4.27 -4.58 4.13
N VAL A 274 5.23 -4.92 4.96
CA VAL A 274 6.51 -4.23 5.05
C VAL A 274 7.60 -5.16 5.59
N PHE A 275 8.82 -4.97 5.13
CA PHE A 275 10.00 -5.55 5.75
C PHE A 275 10.46 -4.64 6.90
N PHE A 276 10.43 -5.13 8.12
CA PHE A 276 10.72 -4.33 9.31
C PHE A 276 12.00 -4.84 9.98
N PRO A 277 13.00 -3.97 10.27
CA PRO A 277 14.30 -4.37 10.81
C PRO A 277 14.26 -4.82 12.27
#